data_cf29336283e10e99839dd820c4fc4d00
#
_entry.id   cf29336283e10e99839dd820c4fc4d00
#
_cell.length_a   1.000
_cell.length_b   1.000
_cell.length_c   1.000
_cell.angle_alpha   90.00
_cell.angle_beta   90.00
_cell.angle_gamma   90.00
#
_symmetry.space_group_name_H-M   'P 1'
#
loop_
_entity.id
_entity.type
_entity.pdbx_description
1 polymer ?
#
loop_
_entity_poly.entity_id
_entity_poly.type
_entity_poly.pdbx_seq_one_letter_code
_entity_poly.pdbx_strand_id
1 'polypeptide(L)'
;TRRVGWNLSDDRESEVPAGSDRRGSIDWRGSPELEVLLSAARKSLESNWLTVDGKISVQLSRAPELWRLLSAINKSTTKLHSRAQTSRLDLGELDRWLAHPANGGLGLVDTLSAQAPLVDKKRIAAQKAEVKAAALADARGILDTASNEDWADRWLSSLLNQDGTLGGRVAVDALRVAARVLAQLPVDGLSLTELAELACGDTKALS
;
A
#
# COMPACT_ATOMS: atom_id res chain seq x y z
N THR A 1 -55.47 -75.12 25.98
CA THR A 1 -54.21 -74.40 25.98
C THR A 1 -54.24 -73.43 24.80
N ARG A 2 -54.52 -72.14 25.07
CA ARG A 2 -54.57 -71.09 24.07
C ARG A 2 -53.27 -70.25 24.23
N ARG A 3 -52.51 -70.13 23.14
CA ARG A 3 -51.40 -69.22 23.04
C ARG A 3 -51.94 -67.88 22.53
N VAL A 4 -51.75 -66.85 23.31
CA VAL A 4 -52.02 -65.47 22.95
C VAL A 4 -50.69 -64.88 22.44
N GLY A 5 -50.68 -64.56 21.13
CA GLY A 5 -49.58 -63.84 20.53
C GLY A 5 -49.67 -62.31 20.82
N TRP A 6 -48.62 -61.71 21.28
CA TRP A 6 -48.51 -60.29 21.39
C TRP A 6 -47.61 -59.80 20.23
N ASN A 7 -48.24 -59.10 19.29
CA ASN A 7 -47.55 -58.31 18.27
C ASN A 7 -47.38 -56.90 18.87
N LEU A 8 -46.14 -56.51 19.10
CA LEU A 8 -45.77 -55.16 19.43
C LEU A 8 -44.74 -54.71 18.42
N SER A 9 -45.24 -54.26 17.29
CA SER A 9 -44.47 -53.42 16.41
C SER A 9 -44.76 -51.98 16.77
N ASP A 10 -43.92 -51.38 17.57
CA ASP A 10 -43.93 -49.95 17.87
C ASP A 10 -42.64 -49.34 17.32
N ASP A 11 -42.60 -49.27 15.98
CA ASP A 11 -41.60 -48.49 15.26
C ASP A 11 -41.89 -47.01 15.47
N ARG A 12 -41.53 -46.50 16.62
CA ARG A 12 -41.35 -45.07 16.79
C ARG A 12 -39.97 -44.72 16.26
N GLU A 13 -39.90 -44.43 14.96
CA GLU A 13 -38.87 -43.62 14.41
C GLU A 13 -38.78 -42.31 15.21
N SER A 14 -37.82 -42.27 16.09
CA SER A 14 -37.41 -41.03 16.73
C SER A 14 -36.82 -40.13 15.64
N GLU A 15 -37.66 -39.30 15.03
CA GLU A 15 -37.18 -38.12 14.32
C GLU A 15 -36.34 -37.31 15.30
N VAL A 16 -35.04 -37.50 15.21
CA VAL A 16 -34.03 -36.58 15.72
C VAL A 16 -34.25 -35.29 14.95
N PRO A 17 -34.74 -34.19 15.58
CA PRO A 17 -34.79 -32.92 14.86
C PRO A 17 -33.36 -32.59 14.47
N ALA A 18 -33.11 -32.58 13.16
CA ALA A 18 -31.88 -32.02 12.60
C ALA A 18 -31.79 -30.59 13.17
N GLY A 19 -30.99 -30.47 14.23
CA GLY A 19 -30.67 -29.19 14.85
C GLY A 19 -30.15 -28.29 13.75
N SER A 20 -31.04 -27.47 13.25
CA SER A 20 -30.68 -26.38 12.36
C SER A 20 -29.65 -25.51 13.09
N ASP A 21 -28.38 -25.73 12.76
CA ASP A 21 -27.28 -24.86 13.14
C ASP A 21 -27.50 -23.51 12.40
N ARG A 22 -28.60 -22.85 12.78
CA ARG A 22 -28.90 -21.46 12.41
C ARG A 22 -27.99 -20.55 13.23
N ARG A 23 -26.67 -20.74 13.11
CA ARG A 23 -25.78 -19.62 13.24
C ARG A 23 -26.06 -18.76 12.02
N GLY A 24 -26.99 -17.81 12.19
CA GLY A 24 -27.34 -16.87 11.15
C GLY A 24 -26.04 -16.33 10.58
N SER A 25 -25.79 -16.61 9.30
CA SER A 25 -24.67 -16.00 8.60
C SER A 25 -24.92 -14.50 8.65
N ILE A 26 -24.14 -13.81 9.45
CA ILE A 26 -24.21 -12.35 9.51
C ILE A 26 -23.75 -11.87 8.15
N ASP A 27 -24.63 -11.18 7.44
CA ASP A 27 -24.23 -10.53 6.19
C ASP A 27 -23.36 -9.31 6.54
N TRP A 28 -22.06 -9.47 6.36
CA TRP A 28 -21.09 -8.41 6.61
C TRP A 28 -20.98 -7.40 5.47
N ARG A 29 -21.64 -7.65 4.33
CA ARG A 29 -21.58 -6.76 3.18
C ARG A 29 -22.21 -5.41 3.54
N GLY A 30 -21.40 -4.33 3.35
CA GLY A 30 -21.83 -2.98 3.71
C GLY A 30 -21.89 -2.71 5.22
N SER A 31 -21.37 -3.61 6.06
CA SER A 31 -21.27 -3.32 7.48
C SER A 31 -20.18 -2.31 7.78
N PRO A 32 -20.36 -1.40 8.73
CA PRO A 32 -19.35 -0.42 9.11
C PRO A 32 -18.06 -1.10 9.63
N GLU A 33 -18.15 -2.30 10.17
CA GLU A 33 -17.02 -3.10 10.63
C GLU A 33 -16.13 -3.54 9.47
N LEU A 34 -16.75 -4.03 8.39
CA LEU A 34 -16.02 -4.41 7.19
C LEU A 34 -15.38 -3.20 6.53
N GLU A 35 -16.05 -2.07 6.47
CA GLU A 35 -15.49 -0.83 5.92
C GLU A 35 -14.24 -0.35 6.68
N VAL A 36 -14.26 -0.45 8.01
CA VAL A 36 -13.08 -0.13 8.84
C VAL A 36 -11.90 -1.04 8.48
N LEU A 37 -12.15 -2.35 8.31
CA LEU A 37 -11.11 -3.29 7.89
C LEU A 37 -10.60 -3.00 6.48
N LEU A 38 -11.48 -2.79 5.53
CA LEU A 38 -11.13 -2.51 4.14
C LEU A 38 -10.35 -1.19 4.02
N SER A 39 -10.71 -0.16 4.77
CA SER A 39 -9.98 1.11 4.82
C SER A 39 -8.55 0.92 5.37
N ALA A 40 -8.40 0.16 6.46
CA ALA A 40 -7.08 -0.16 7.02
C ALA A 40 -6.25 -1.02 6.06
N ALA A 41 -6.86 -2.01 5.41
CA ALA A 41 -6.24 -2.87 4.42
C ALA A 41 -5.79 -2.09 3.19
N ARG A 42 -6.62 -1.19 2.64
CA ARG A 42 -6.26 -0.30 1.54
C ARG A 42 -5.00 0.51 1.85
N LYS A 43 -4.97 1.16 3.02
CA LYS A 43 -3.81 1.95 3.44
C LYS A 43 -2.55 1.10 3.53
N SER A 44 -2.65 -0.13 4.01
CA SER A 44 -1.53 -1.06 4.10
C SER A 44 -1.06 -1.52 2.72
N LEU A 45 -1.97 -1.94 1.84
CA LEU A 45 -1.65 -2.36 0.48
C LEU A 45 -0.97 -1.25 -0.32
N GLU A 46 -1.53 -0.05 -0.33
CA GLU A 46 -0.96 1.10 -1.03
C GLU A 46 0.44 1.49 -0.54
N SER A 47 0.76 1.15 0.71
CA SER A 47 2.07 1.39 1.31
C SER A 47 3.02 0.19 1.19
N ASN A 48 2.57 -0.95 0.64
CA ASN A 48 3.34 -2.18 0.58
C ASN A 48 3.24 -2.91 -0.78
N TRP A 49 3.51 -2.19 -1.88
CA TRP A 49 3.58 -2.76 -3.24
C TRP A 49 2.30 -3.49 -3.69
N LEU A 50 1.16 -3.16 -3.11
CA LEU A 50 -0.13 -3.82 -3.32
C LEU A 50 -0.10 -5.33 -3.04
N THR A 51 0.80 -5.80 -2.18
CA THR A 51 0.87 -7.20 -1.77
C THR A 51 -0.04 -7.47 -0.58
N VAL A 52 -0.69 -8.62 -0.56
CA VAL A 52 -1.51 -9.09 0.57
C VAL A 52 -0.67 -9.66 1.72
N ASP A 53 0.65 -9.57 1.61
CA ASP A 53 1.57 -9.99 2.66
C ASP A 53 1.66 -8.92 3.74
N GLY A 54 1.39 -9.28 4.96
CA GLY A 54 1.51 -8.38 6.08
C GLY A 54 0.34 -8.40 7.04
N LYS A 55 0.44 -7.59 8.09
CA LYS A 55 -0.57 -7.50 9.15
C LYS A 55 -1.00 -6.06 9.33
N ILE A 56 -2.30 -5.87 9.47
CA ILE A 56 -2.89 -4.59 9.85
C ILE A 56 -3.24 -4.59 11.34
N SER A 57 -3.11 -3.42 11.97
CA SER A 57 -3.59 -3.18 13.33
C SER A 57 -4.90 -2.41 13.26
N VAL A 58 -5.94 -2.92 13.89
CA VAL A 58 -7.27 -2.34 13.88
C VAL A 58 -7.69 -1.98 15.30
N GLN A 59 -8.20 -0.77 15.48
CA GLN A 59 -8.70 -0.31 16.78
C GLN A 59 -10.15 -0.77 16.97
N LEU A 60 -10.39 -1.60 17.97
CA LEU A 60 -11.71 -2.16 18.27
C LEU A 60 -12.66 -1.12 18.86
N SER A 61 -12.15 -0.04 19.43
CA SER A 61 -12.97 1.05 19.97
C SER A 61 -13.80 1.81 18.92
N ARG A 62 -13.42 1.72 17.65
CA ARG A 62 -14.12 2.39 16.55
C ARG A 62 -15.36 1.66 16.04
N ALA A 63 -15.42 0.34 16.26
CA ALA A 63 -16.52 -0.51 15.84
C ALA A 63 -16.66 -1.66 16.85
N PRO A 64 -17.62 -1.58 17.79
CA PRO A 64 -17.74 -2.55 18.89
C PRO A 64 -17.93 -4.00 18.43
N GLU A 65 -18.59 -4.21 17.30
CA GLU A 65 -18.86 -5.56 16.76
C GLU A 65 -17.71 -6.10 15.91
N LEU A 66 -16.66 -5.28 15.68
CA LEU A 66 -15.51 -5.63 14.85
C LEU A 66 -14.78 -6.90 15.35
N TRP A 67 -14.80 -7.14 16.66
CA TRP A 67 -14.20 -8.36 17.22
C TRP A 67 -14.89 -9.64 16.71
N ARG A 68 -16.21 -9.60 16.44
CA ARG A 68 -16.96 -10.75 15.87
C ARG A 68 -16.50 -11.03 14.44
N LEU A 69 -16.37 -9.98 13.63
CA LEU A 69 -15.86 -10.10 12.26
C LEU A 69 -14.41 -10.63 12.24
N LEU A 70 -13.53 -10.08 13.08
CA LEU A 70 -12.16 -10.55 13.20
C LEU A 70 -12.07 -12.02 13.66
N SER A 71 -12.97 -12.44 14.56
CA SER A 71 -13.06 -13.84 14.99
C SER A 71 -13.55 -14.77 13.87
N ALA A 72 -14.40 -14.27 12.97
CA ALA A 72 -14.87 -15.03 11.81
C ALA A 72 -13.79 -15.17 10.72
N ILE A 73 -12.96 -14.14 10.55
CA ILE A 73 -11.85 -14.14 9.59
C ILE A 73 -10.67 -14.96 10.10
N ASN A 74 -10.26 -14.69 11.33
CA ASN A 74 -9.09 -15.32 11.95
C ASN A 74 -9.49 -16.67 12.55
N LYS A 75 -9.28 -17.73 11.80
CA LYS A 75 -9.50 -19.12 12.26
C LYS A 75 -8.51 -19.55 13.34
N SER A 76 -7.49 -18.76 13.61
CA SER A 76 -6.52 -19.01 14.67
C SER A 76 -7.16 -18.85 16.03
N THR A 77 -6.92 -19.82 16.90
CA THR A 77 -7.47 -20.03 18.23
C THR A 77 -7.19 -18.92 19.27
N THR A 78 -6.66 -17.80 18.83
CA THR A 78 -6.44 -16.66 19.71
C THR A 78 -7.81 -16.06 20.04
N LYS A 79 -8.32 -16.37 21.23
CA LYS A 79 -9.54 -15.75 21.78
C LYS A 79 -9.33 -14.25 21.80
N LEU A 80 -9.89 -13.57 20.79
CA LEU A 80 -9.95 -12.12 20.78
C LEU A 80 -10.84 -11.69 21.95
N HIS A 81 -10.23 -11.14 22.98
CA HIS A 81 -10.99 -10.63 24.10
C HIS A 81 -11.65 -9.32 23.68
N SER A 82 -12.95 -9.19 23.91
CA SER A 82 -13.73 -7.97 23.65
C SER A 82 -13.19 -6.71 24.35
N ARG A 83 -12.25 -6.88 25.28
CA ARG A 83 -11.54 -5.79 25.99
C ARG A 83 -10.23 -5.35 25.33
N ALA A 84 -9.78 -6.03 24.27
CA ALA A 84 -8.58 -5.61 23.57
C ALA A 84 -8.82 -4.26 22.86
N GLN A 85 -7.94 -3.30 23.06
CA GLN A 85 -8.04 -2.00 22.37
C GLN A 85 -7.65 -2.09 20.89
N THR A 86 -6.70 -2.98 20.57
CA THR A 86 -6.22 -3.20 19.21
C THR A 86 -6.13 -4.69 18.91
N SER A 87 -6.43 -5.06 17.68
CA SER A 87 -6.23 -6.40 17.17
C SER A 87 -5.37 -6.36 15.90
N ARG A 88 -4.62 -7.44 15.67
CA ARG A 88 -3.85 -7.63 14.44
C ARG A 88 -4.56 -8.63 13.56
N LEU A 89 -4.66 -8.31 12.27
CA LEU A 89 -5.22 -9.18 11.25
C LEU A 89 -4.21 -9.35 10.13
N ASP A 90 -4.02 -10.59 9.70
CA ASP A 90 -3.24 -10.93 8.52
C ASP A 90 -4.02 -10.61 7.25
N LEU A 91 -3.40 -9.90 6.29
CA LEU A 91 -4.07 -9.51 5.04
C LEU A 91 -4.38 -10.71 4.16
N GLY A 92 -3.54 -11.74 4.17
CA GLY A 92 -3.80 -12.97 3.43
C GLY A 92 -4.96 -13.79 4.02
N GLU A 93 -5.23 -13.69 5.33
CA GLU A 93 -6.44 -14.28 5.92
C GLU A 93 -7.70 -13.51 5.53
N LEU A 94 -7.62 -12.18 5.50
CA LEU A 94 -8.72 -11.33 5.04
C LEU A 94 -9.01 -11.57 3.55
N ASP A 95 -7.98 -11.68 2.72
CA ASP A 95 -8.10 -11.97 1.28
C ASP A 95 -8.81 -13.32 1.05
N ARG A 96 -8.36 -14.39 1.70
CA ARG A 96 -8.99 -15.71 1.61
C ARG A 96 -10.43 -15.73 2.12
N TRP A 97 -10.72 -14.95 3.16
CA TRP A 97 -12.07 -14.84 3.70
C TRP A 97 -13.00 -14.14 2.72
N LEU A 98 -12.58 -13.03 2.10
CA LEU A 98 -13.33 -12.30 1.08
C LEU A 98 -13.52 -13.12 -0.20
N ALA A 99 -12.50 -13.87 -0.62
CA ALA A 99 -12.56 -14.74 -1.80
C ALA A 99 -13.55 -15.90 -1.65
N HIS A 100 -13.99 -16.21 -0.42
CA HIS A 100 -14.99 -17.24 -0.21
C HIS A 100 -16.35 -16.79 -0.79
N PRO A 101 -17.07 -17.65 -1.57
CA PRO A 101 -18.33 -17.28 -2.25
C PRO A 101 -19.39 -16.68 -1.32
N ALA A 102 -19.47 -17.17 -0.08
CA ALA A 102 -20.40 -16.64 0.94
C ALA A 102 -20.10 -15.20 1.36
N ASN A 103 -18.86 -14.72 1.20
CA ASN A 103 -18.41 -13.42 1.67
C ASN A 103 -18.17 -12.39 0.55
N GLY A 104 -18.37 -12.78 -0.71
CA GLY A 104 -18.24 -11.88 -1.85
C GLY A 104 -17.66 -12.54 -3.09
N GLY A 105 -16.82 -13.57 -2.91
CA GLY A 105 -16.20 -14.32 -4.02
C GLY A 105 -15.05 -13.57 -4.70
N LEU A 106 -14.66 -12.38 -4.19
CA LEU A 106 -13.57 -11.57 -4.71
C LEU A 106 -12.47 -11.47 -3.67
N GLY A 107 -11.20 -11.54 -4.11
CA GLY A 107 -10.06 -11.29 -3.25
C GLY A 107 -10.02 -9.84 -2.73
N LEU A 108 -9.15 -9.58 -1.78
CA LEU A 108 -9.03 -8.27 -1.13
C LEU A 108 -8.70 -7.15 -2.13
N VAL A 109 -7.75 -7.41 -3.04
CA VAL A 109 -7.33 -6.43 -4.06
C VAL A 109 -8.49 -6.10 -5.01
N ASP A 110 -9.23 -7.11 -5.47
CA ASP A 110 -10.36 -6.91 -6.37
C ASP A 110 -11.51 -6.18 -5.67
N THR A 111 -11.82 -6.56 -4.42
CA THR A 111 -12.83 -5.90 -3.60
C THR A 111 -12.52 -4.41 -3.41
N LEU A 112 -11.27 -4.07 -3.09
CA LEU A 112 -10.86 -2.69 -2.91
C LEU A 112 -10.80 -1.91 -4.22
N SER A 113 -10.36 -2.54 -5.31
CA SER A 113 -10.29 -1.92 -6.64
C SER A 113 -11.68 -1.60 -7.20
N ALA A 114 -12.68 -2.44 -6.89
CA ALA A 114 -14.08 -2.20 -7.26
C ALA A 114 -14.67 -0.95 -6.55
N GLN A 115 -14.20 -0.63 -5.35
CA GLN A 115 -14.63 0.57 -4.63
C GLN A 115 -13.97 1.84 -5.17
N ALA A 116 -12.65 1.81 -5.36
CA ALA A 116 -11.85 2.88 -5.94
C ALA A 116 -10.48 2.34 -6.38
N PRO A 117 -9.82 2.92 -7.40
CA PRO A 117 -8.49 2.51 -7.82
C PRO A 117 -7.48 2.49 -6.68
N LEU A 118 -6.66 1.44 -6.62
CA LEU A 118 -5.56 1.34 -5.68
C LEU A 118 -4.32 2.07 -6.21
N VAL A 119 -3.64 2.78 -5.34
CA VAL A 119 -2.44 3.56 -5.67
C VAL A 119 -1.21 2.93 -5.04
N ASP A 120 -0.33 2.39 -5.85
CA ASP A 120 0.96 1.86 -5.38
C ASP A 120 1.94 3.01 -5.03
N LYS A 121 1.83 3.49 -3.80
CA LYS A 121 2.64 4.60 -3.29
C LYS A 121 4.13 4.25 -3.23
N LYS A 122 4.48 3.00 -2.95
CA LYS A 122 5.88 2.56 -2.93
C LYS A 122 6.49 2.55 -4.33
N ARG A 123 5.77 2.05 -5.32
CA ARG A 123 6.22 2.08 -6.70
C ARG A 123 6.42 3.50 -7.20
N ILE A 124 5.47 4.39 -6.91
CA ILE A 124 5.58 5.81 -7.27
C ILE A 124 6.78 6.46 -6.57
N ALA A 125 7.00 6.17 -5.28
CA ALA A 125 8.15 6.69 -4.55
C ALA A 125 9.47 6.14 -5.09
N ALA A 126 9.55 4.84 -5.40
CA ALA A 126 10.71 4.22 -6.01
C ALA A 126 11.03 4.83 -7.39
N GLN A 127 10.02 5.01 -8.24
CA GLN A 127 10.19 5.66 -9.55
C GLN A 127 10.68 7.10 -9.43
N LYS A 128 10.14 7.87 -8.48
CA LYS A 128 10.64 9.23 -8.21
C LYS A 128 12.08 9.23 -7.70
N ALA A 129 12.47 8.27 -6.88
CA ALA A 129 13.84 8.15 -6.39
C ALA A 129 14.80 7.79 -7.54
N GLU A 130 14.41 6.88 -8.43
CA GLU A 130 15.17 6.51 -9.62
C GLU A 130 15.39 7.70 -10.56
N VAL A 131 14.34 8.47 -10.85
CA VAL A 131 14.43 9.68 -11.68
C VAL A 131 15.39 10.71 -11.06
N LYS A 132 15.37 10.88 -9.74
CA LYS A 132 16.28 11.77 -9.03
C LYS A 132 17.73 11.25 -9.07
N ALA A 133 17.93 9.96 -8.90
CA ALA A 133 19.25 9.34 -8.98
C ALA A 133 19.85 9.46 -10.38
N ALA A 134 19.06 9.22 -11.42
CA ALA A 134 19.47 9.42 -12.81
C ALA A 134 19.86 10.88 -13.08
N ALA A 135 19.05 11.85 -12.64
CA ALA A 135 19.37 13.26 -12.83
C ALA A 135 20.65 13.70 -12.11
N LEU A 136 20.91 13.14 -10.93
CA LEU A 136 22.14 13.39 -10.19
C LEU A 136 23.37 12.82 -10.93
N ALA A 137 23.25 11.61 -11.47
CA ALA A 137 24.28 10.98 -12.27
C ALA A 137 24.57 11.78 -13.56
N ASP A 138 23.53 12.23 -14.27
CA ASP A 138 23.63 13.10 -15.43
C ASP A 138 24.35 14.41 -15.09
N ALA A 139 23.95 15.08 -14.02
CA ALA A 139 24.55 16.34 -13.58
C ALA A 139 26.04 16.16 -13.24
N ARG A 140 26.39 15.07 -12.55
CA ARG A 140 27.79 14.73 -12.25
C ARG A 140 28.59 14.51 -13.53
N GLY A 141 28.08 13.70 -14.46
CA GLY A 141 28.75 13.45 -15.73
C GLY A 141 28.98 14.73 -16.58
N ILE A 142 28.03 15.68 -16.55
CA ILE A 142 28.18 16.98 -17.21
C ILE A 142 29.31 17.79 -16.57
N LEU A 143 29.36 17.87 -15.26
CA LEU A 143 30.37 18.64 -14.53
C LEU A 143 31.77 18.00 -14.60
N ASP A 144 31.87 16.70 -14.52
CA ASP A 144 33.14 15.95 -14.65
C ASP A 144 33.79 16.15 -16.00
N THR A 145 32.99 16.35 -17.07
CA THR A 145 33.49 16.60 -18.41
C THR A 145 33.97 18.06 -18.60
N ALA A 146 33.39 18.99 -17.84
CA ALA A 146 33.62 20.42 -18.03
C ALA A 146 34.70 21.02 -17.13
N SER A 147 34.84 20.53 -15.91
CA SER A 147 35.81 21.04 -14.97
C SER A 147 36.30 19.96 -14.01
N ASN A 148 37.61 19.95 -13.77
CA ASN A 148 38.27 19.07 -12.82
C ASN A 148 38.39 19.73 -11.42
N GLU A 149 37.42 20.57 -11.06
CA GLU A 149 37.51 21.40 -9.87
C GLU A 149 36.67 20.86 -8.70
N ASP A 150 37.24 20.82 -7.51
CA ASP A 150 36.58 20.39 -6.23
C ASP A 150 35.28 21.13 -5.85
N TRP A 151 34.99 22.28 -6.51
CA TRP A 151 33.77 23.04 -6.23
C TRP A 151 32.52 22.34 -6.74
N ALA A 152 32.63 21.63 -7.89
CA ALA A 152 31.48 20.92 -8.47
C ALA A 152 30.98 19.81 -7.54
N ASP A 153 31.90 19.05 -6.96
CA ASP A 153 31.56 18.03 -5.96
C ASP A 153 30.97 18.64 -4.70
N ARG A 154 31.51 19.77 -4.23
CA ARG A 154 30.96 20.49 -3.07
C ARG A 154 29.56 21.03 -3.36
N TRP A 155 29.32 21.57 -4.57
CA TRP A 155 28.01 22.04 -4.95
C TRP A 155 27.01 20.88 -5.03
N LEU A 156 27.31 19.78 -5.72
CA LEU A 156 26.45 18.59 -5.77
C LEU A 156 26.18 18.05 -4.38
N SER A 157 27.20 17.98 -3.53
CA SER A 157 27.05 17.50 -2.15
C SER A 157 26.10 18.37 -1.32
N SER A 158 26.08 19.69 -1.56
CA SER A 158 25.17 20.62 -0.88
C SER A 158 23.68 20.40 -1.22
N LEU A 159 23.41 19.72 -2.33
CA LEU A 159 22.04 19.41 -2.79
C LEU A 159 21.53 18.06 -2.24
N LEU A 160 22.42 17.29 -1.61
CA LEU A 160 22.07 15.97 -1.09
C LEU A 160 21.59 16.04 0.36
N ASN A 161 20.72 15.10 0.71
CA ASN A 161 20.37 14.78 2.09
C ASN A 161 21.52 14.00 2.77
N GLN A 162 21.39 13.73 4.06
CA GLN A 162 22.37 12.93 4.82
C GLN A 162 22.55 11.49 4.29
N ASP A 163 21.54 10.95 3.63
CA ASP A 163 21.55 9.62 3.00
C ASP A 163 22.14 9.62 1.57
N GLY A 164 22.66 10.76 1.09
CA GLY A 164 23.21 10.91 -0.26
C GLY A 164 22.16 10.99 -1.37
N THR A 165 20.88 11.08 -1.03
CA THR A 165 19.82 11.27 -2.02
C THR A 165 19.56 12.74 -2.31
N LEU A 166 19.08 13.05 -3.52
CA LEU A 166 18.76 14.42 -3.90
C LEU A 166 17.64 14.99 -3.04
N GLY A 167 17.86 16.16 -2.44
CA GLY A 167 16.92 16.82 -1.54
C GLY A 167 15.53 17.00 -2.16
N GLY A 168 14.49 16.93 -1.30
CA GLY A 168 13.10 16.97 -1.75
C GLY A 168 12.67 18.24 -2.47
N ARG A 169 13.39 19.34 -2.21
CA ARG A 169 13.12 20.68 -2.80
C ARG A 169 13.80 20.91 -4.13
N VAL A 170 14.74 20.07 -4.52
CA VAL A 170 15.49 20.21 -5.79
C VAL A 170 14.65 19.62 -6.92
N ALA A 171 14.27 20.46 -7.87
CA ALA A 171 13.60 20.03 -9.09
C ALA A 171 14.63 19.38 -10.02
N VAL A 172 14.29 18.21 -10.56
CA VAL A 172 15.17 17.43 -11.45
C VAL A 172 15.62 18.24 -12.68
N ASP A 173 14.68 18.96 -13.29
CA ASP A 173 14.97 19.76 -14.48
C ASP A 173 15.86 20.96 -14.16
N ALA A 174 15.63 21.62 -13.02
CA ALA A 174 16.47 22.71 -12.56
C ALA A 174 17.91 22.24 -12.27
N LEU A 175 18.10 21.02 -11.73
CA LEU A 175 19.42 20.44 -11.53
C LEU A 175 20.17 20.26 -12.84
N ARG A 176 19.51 19.71 -13.86
CA ARG A 176 20.12 19.51 -15.19
C ARG A 176 20.49 20.84 -15.86
N VAL A 177 19.60 21.83 -15.79
CA VAL A 177 19.87 23.18 -16.31
C VAL A 177 21.05 23.79 -15.59
N ALA A 178 21.05 23.78 -14.26
CA ALA A 178 22.15 24.33 -13.46
C ALA A 178 23.48 23.65 -13.76
N ALA A 179 23.53 22.31 -13.89
CA ALA A 179 24.74 21.60 -14.24
C ALA A 179 25.30 22.02 -15.61
N ARG A 180 24.43 22.16 -16.62
CA ARG A 180 24.83 22.63 -17.95
C ARG A 180 25.40 24.06 -17.95
N VAL A 181 24.73 24.96 -17.20
CA VAL A 181 25.21 26.35 -17.06
C VAL A 181 26.55 26.39 -16.33
N LEU A 182 26.67 25.67 -15.23
CA LEU A 182 27.91 25.60 -14.47
C LEU A 182 29.07 25.01 -15.28
N ALA A 183 28.80 24.05 -16.16
CA ALA A 183 29.79 23.46 -17.06
C ALA A 183 30.35 24.42 -18.10
N GLN A 184 29.67 25.56 -18.35
CA GLN A 184 30.15 26.61 -19.26
C GLN A 184 30.99 27.67 -18.54
N LEU A 185 31.04 27.66 -17.21
CA LEU A 185 31.78 28.65 -16.44
C LEU A 185 33.27 28.25 -16.29
N PRO A 186 34.22 29.21 -16.22
CA PRO A 186 34.02 30.66 -16.36
C PRO A 186 33.89 31.11 -17.81
N VAL A 187 32.97 32.04 -18.07
CA VAL A 187 32.82 32.66 -19.42
C VAL A 187 32.83 34.16 -19.25
N ASP A 188 33.77 34.81 -19.89
CA ASP A 188 33.88 36.26 -19.87
C ASP A 188 33.07 36.90 -21.00
N GLY A 189 32.28 37.93 -20.63
CA GLY A 189 31.63 38.81 -21.59
C GLY A 189 30.27 38.32 -22.13
N LEU A 190 29.79 37.14 -21.73
CA LEU A 190 28.42 36.68 -22.10
C LEU A 190 27.35 37.26 -21.20
N SER A 191 26.24 37.67 -21.80
CA SER A 191 25.02 37.99 -21.07
C SER A 191 24.34 36.72 -20.52
N LEU A 192 23.47 36.86 -19.51
CA LEU A 192 22.70 35.74 -18.97
C LEU A 192 21.85 35.04 -20.06
N THR A 193 21.33 35.80 -21.01
CA THR A 193 20.53 35.29 -22.12
C THR A 193 21.35 34.44 -23.08
N GLU A 194 22.56 34.90 -23.43
CA GLU A 194 23.50 34.16 -24.28
C GLU A 194 23.99 32.89 -23.58
N LEU A 195 24.24 32.96 -22.27
CA LEU A 195 24.62 31.79 -21.49
C LEU A 195 23.49 30.77 -21.44
N ALA A 196 22.22 31.23 -21.28
CA ALA A 196 21.06 30.38 -21.31
C ALA A 196 20.88 29.66 -22.65
N GLU A 197 21.04 30.38 -23.75
CA GLU A 197 21.02 29.82 -25.11
C GLU A 197 22.15 28.80 -25.33
N LEU A 198 23.36 29.14 -24.92
CA LEU A 198 24.53 28.26 -25.06
C LEU A 198 24.38 26.95 -24.24
N ALA A 199 23.94 27.06 -23.00
CA ALA A 199 23.86 25.93 -22.07
C ALA A 199 22.61 25.05 -22.27
N CYS A 200 21.50 25.65 -22.68
CA CYS A 200 20.18 25.02 -22.65
C CYS A 200 19.45 25.06 -24.00
N GLY A 201 19.92 25.84 -24.97
CA GLY A 201 19.21 26.06 -26.24
C GLY A 201 17.91 26.87 -26.08
N ASP A 202 17.74 27.57 -24.95
CA ASP A 202 16.57 28.37 -24.64
C ASP A 202 16.98 29.63 -23.86
N THR A 203 16.79 30.79 -24.47
CA THR A 203 17.13 32.11 -23.91
C THR A 203 16.41 32.44 -22.61
N LYS A 204 15.31 31.75 -22.32
CA LYS A 204 14.48 31.95 -21.12
C LYS A 204 14.76 30.93 -20.01
N ALA A 205 15.62 29.97 -20.22
CA ALA A 205 15.90 28.89 -19.26
C ALA A 205 16.42 29.39 -17.91
N LEU A 206 16.97 30.61 -17.85
CA LEU A 206 17.53 31.23 -16.64
C LEU A 206 16.74 32.47 -16.17
N SER A 207 15.54 32.72 -16.72
CA SER A 207 14.69 33.86 -16.36
C SER A 207 13.68 33.51 -15.28
#